data_42f98ce1155be8704285f4c526aeec82
#
_entry.id   42f98ce1155be8704285f4c526aeec82
#
_cell.length_a   1.000
_cell.length_b   1.000
_cell.length_c   1.000
_cell.angle_alpha   90.00
_cell.angle_beta   90.00
_cell.angle_gamma   90.00
#
_symmetry.space_group_name_H-M   'P 1'
#
loop_
_entity.id
_entity.type
_entity.pdbx_description
1 polymer ?
#
loop_
_entity_poly.entity_id
_entity_poly.type
_entity_poly.pdbx_seq_one_letter_code
_entity_poly.pdbx_strand_id
1 'polypeptide(L)'
;MNRAFLFLFLMASIAPAQIYDLLLKNGHVIDPANQRNGRMDVAIIRNQIAKVGPNLPASRARHVIDVSEYYITPGLIDIHAHFDAQGADLNLNPDHNALRNGVTTAVDAGSSGADNFENFRRLVIDEARTRVLAFVNIVAAGMYGGQVENDPKQMNVEKAVAIVNKHRDVIVGIKTAHYQPADWTAVDNAVKAAELSKTVCMVDFHPKPGRGYSDLILKHMRPGDIHTHFYGRLTPQLDASKKIQPYMLEARKRGILFDVGHGSGSFWFRIAVPAIQQGFLPDTISTDIHKSSIMLPRATLTNVMSKFLNIGMTLEQVIERSTLK
;
A
#
# COMPACT_ATOMS: atom_id res chain seq x y z
N MET A 1 38.28 -32.28 70.22
CA MET A 1 38.41 -32.33 68.74
C MET A 1 37.18 -31.83 68.10
N ASN A 2 37.11 -30.49 67.75
CA ASN A 2 36.00 -29.89 67.08
C ASN A 2 36.18 -30.02 65.57
N ARG A 3 35.23 -30.68 64.92
CA ARG A 3 35.15 -30.72 63.47
C ARG A 3 34.18 -29.64 63.00
N ALA A 4 34.67 -28.53 62.42
CA ALA A 4 33.90 -27.54 61.73
C ALA A 4 33.52 -28.09 60.35
N PHE A 5 32.22 -28.24 60.11
CA PHE A 5 31.66 -28.53 58.78
C PHE A 5 31.50 -27.21 58.00
N LEU A 6 32.26 -27.05 56.94
CA LEU A 6 32.19 -25.95 56.01
C LEU A 6 31.05 -26.24 54.98
N PHE A 7 29.90 -25.56 55.10
CA PHE A 7 28.84 -25.63 54.09
C PHE A 7 29.17 -24.68 52.94
N LEU A 8 29.55 -25.26 51.80
CA LEU A 8 29.74 -24.52 50.55
C LEU A 8 28.36 -24.29 49.90
N PHE A 9 27.83 -23.07 50.02
CA PHE A 9 26.63 -22.67 49.26
C PHE A 9 26.99 -22.44 47.79
N LEU A 10 26.67 -23.41 46.91
CA LEU A 10 26.69 -23.20 45.48
C LEU A 10 25.53 -22.28 45.11
N MET A 11 25.80 -20.99 44.88
CA MET A 11 24.83 -20.08 44.23
C MET A 11 24.73 -20.50 42.78
N ALA A 12 23.71 -21.29 42.44
CA ALA A 12 23.29 -21.50 41.07
C ALA A 12 22.74 -20.18 40.53
N SER A 13 23.46 -19.50 39.64
CA SER A 13 22.95 -18.39 38.90
C SER A 13 21.82 -18.89 37.99
N ILE A 14 20.58 -18.61 38.38
CA ILE A 14 19.41 -18.86 37.55
C ILE A 14 19.50 -17.87 36.37
N ALA A 15 19.99 -18.36 35.23
CA ALA A 15 19.94 -17.58 33.99
C ALA A 15 18.46 -17.23 33.72
N PRO A 16 18.14 -15.98 33.41
CA PRO A 16 16.76 -15.61 33.11
C PRO A 16 16.24 -16.40 31.91
N ALA A 17 15.07 -17.01 32.06
CA ALA A 17 14.47 -17.79 30.99
C ALA A 17 14.38 -16.96 29.70
N GLN A 18 14.84 -17.56 28.59
CA GLN A 18 14.70 -16.94 27.27
C GLN A 18 13.21 -16.78 26.96
N ILE A 19 12.80 -15.54 26.65
CA ILE A 19 11.40 -15.18 26.38
C ILE A 19 11.23 -14.84 24.91
N TYR A 20 12.25 -14.23 24.29
CA TYR A 20 12.19 -13.78 22.90
C TYR A 20 12.79 -14.83 21.96
N ASP A 21 12.13 -15.07 20.84
CA ASP A 21 12.71 -15.94 19.80
C ASP A 21 13.79 -15.19 19.01
N LEU A 22 13.57 -13.89 18.77
CA LEU A 22 14.51 -13.03 18.07
C LEU A 22 14.54 -11.64 18.72
N LEU A 23 15.73 -11.08 18.85
CA LEU A 23 15.96 -9.71 19.27
C LEU A 23 16.83 -8.98 18.24
N LEU A 24 16.26 -7.96 17.61
CA LEU A 24 16.98 -7.01 16.78
C LEU A 24 17.52 -5.89 17.68
N LYS A 25 18.84 -5.74 17.72
CA LYS A 25 19.55 -4.82 18.63
C LYS A 25 20.02 -3.55 17.92
N ASN A 26 19.90 -2.42 18.61
CA ASN A 26 20.56 -1.16 18.26
C ASN A 26 20.09 -0.48 16.96
N GLY A 27 19.00 -0.94 16.34
CA GLY A 27 18.53 -0.37 15.07
C GLY A 27 17.90 1.01 15.23
N HIS A 28 17.86 1.78 14.16
CA HIS A 28 17.08 3.01 14.13
C HIS A 28 15.64 2.69 13.74
N VAL A 29 14.74 2.63 14.72
CA VAL A 29 13.32 2.31 14.52
C VAL A 29 12.58 3.54 14.00
N ILE A 30 11.84 3.38 12.90
CA ILE A 30 10.86 4.37 12.40
C ILE A 30 9.50 3.67 12.37
N ASP A 31 8.64 4.01 13.32
CA ASP A 31 7.30 3.44 13.49
C ASP A 31 6.28 4.59 13.60
N PRO A 32 5.72 5.04 12.48
CA PRO A 32 4.83 6.20 12.44
C PRO A 32 3.56 6.00 13.27
N ALA A 33 3.00 4.79 13.29
CA ALA A 33 1.78 4.48 14.04
C ALA A 33 1.95 4.70 15.56
N ASN A 34 3.14 4.45 16.09
CA ASN A 34 3.46 4.61 17.50
C ASN A 34 4.36 5.83 17.77
N GLN A 35 4.54 6.72 16.81
CA GLN A 35 5.35 7.96 16.90
C GLN A 35 6.79 7.68 17.38
N ARG A 36 7.39 6.58 16.89
CA ARG A 36 8.76 6.20 17.25
C ARG A 36 9.72 6.56 16.11
N ASN A 37 10.79 7.25 16.48
CA ASN A 37 11.88 7.57 15.58
C ASN A 37 13.17 7.67 16.41
N GLY A 38 14.02 6.64 16.37
CA GLY A 38 15.26 6.63 17.13
C GLY A 38 15.83 5.24 17.37
N ARG A 39 17.00 5.17 18.04
CA ARG A 39 17.65 3.90 18.36
C ARG A 39 16.85 3.10 19.38
N MET A 40 16.44 1.90 19.00
CA MET A 40 15.66 0.98 19.82
C MET A 40 15.97 -0.46 19.42
N ASP A 41 15.58 -1.38 20.30
CA ASP A 41 15.60 -2.81 20.06
C ASP A 41 14.18 -3.29 19.75
N VAL A 42 14.06 -4.34 18.94
CA VAL A 42 12.79 -4.99 18.63
C VAL A 42 12.86 -6.46 19.02
N ALA A 43 12.02 -6.84 19.96
CA ALA A 43 11.89 -8.23 20.42
C ALA A 43 10.68 -8.90 19.78
N ILE A 44 10.88 -10.14 19.30
CA ILE A 44 9.90 -10.92 18.57
C ILE A 44 9.68 -12.26 19.29
N ILE A 45 8.40 -12.63 19.48
CA ILE A 45 7.96 -13.93 19.95
C ILE A 45 7.08 -14.55 18.88
N ARG A 46 7.45 -15.72 18.39
CA ARG A 46 6.79 -16.37 17.25
C ARG A 46 6.80 -15.44 16.04
N ASN A 47 5.64 -14.99 15.60
CA ASN A 47 5.46 -14.08 14.46
C ASN A 47 4.94 -12.69 14.86
N GLN A 48 5.10 -12.30 16.13
CA GLN A 48 4.59 -11.03 16.66
C GLN A 48 5.70 -10.19 17.29
N ILE A 49 5.62 -8.87 17.12
CA ILE A 49 6.45 -7.92 17.84
C ILE A 49 5.97 -7.90 19.30
N ALA A 50 6.79 -8.41 20.20
CA ALA A 50 6.48 -8.50 21.63
C ALA A 50 6.84 -7.21 22.37
N LYS A 51 7.93 -6.54 21.97
CA LYS A 51 8.38 -5.29 22.59
C LYS A 51 9.26 -4.48 21.65
N VAL A 52 9.10 -3.16 21.71
CA VAL A 52 10.00 -2.20 21.10
C VAL A 52 10.44 -1.20 22.17
N GLY A 53 11.72 -0.97 22.32
CA GLY A 53 12.25 -0.04 23.31
C GLY A 53 13.77 -0.14 23.45
N PRO A 54 14.40 0.80 24.17
CA PRO A 54 15.84 0.80 24.34
C PRO A 54 16.32 -0.33 25.30
N ASN A 55 17.54 -0.77 25.11
CA ASN A 55 18.29 -1.63 26.05
C ASN A 55 17.58 -2.94 26.48
N LEU A 56 16.90 -3.61 25.56
CA LEU A 56 16.33 -4.93 25.86
C LEU A 56 17.45 -5.97 26.12
N PRO A 57 17.35 -6.78 27.17
CA PRO A 57 18.42 -7.69 27.57
C PRO A 57 18.62 -8.82 26.55
N ALA A 58 19.81 -8.91 25.97
CA ALA A 58 20.19 -9.95 25.02
C ALA A 58 20.07 -11.37 25.61
N SER A 59 20.31 -11.51 26.93
CA SER A 59 20.21 -12.80 27.65
C SER A 59 18.80 -13.40 27.64
N ARG A 60 17.78 -12.64 27.28
CA ARG A 60 16.37 -13.08 27.19
C ARG A 60 15.95 -13.50 25.77
N ALA A 61 16.86 -13.54 24.81
CA ALA A 61 16.57 -13.91 23.44
C ALA A 61 17.34 -15.16 23.02
N ARG A 62 16.70 -16.00 22.20
CA ARG A 62 17.36 -17.17 21.58
C ARG A 62 18.36 -16.75 20.50
N HIS A 63 17.93 -15.77 19.68
CA HIS A 63 18.75 -15.22 18.61
C HIS A 63 18.82 -13.71 18.78
N VAL A 64 20.02 -13.15 18.66
CA VAL A 64 20.28 -11.72 18.71
C VAL A 64 20.97 -11.32 17.41
N ILE A 65 20.42 -10.32 16.73
CA ILE A 65 20.99 -9.74 15.52
C ILE A 65 21.29 -8.28 15.80
N ASP A 66 22.54 -7.85 15.63
CA ASP A 66 22.90 -6.45 15.67
C ASP A 66 22.50 -5.78 14.33
N VAL A 67 21.66 -4.78 14.43
CA VAL A 67 21.15 -4.01 13.29
C VAL A 67 21.44 -2.51 13.44
N SER A 68 22.57 -2.20 14.11
CA SER A 68 23.01 -0.83 14.41
C SER A 68 23.18 0.07 13.16
N GLU A 69 23.50 -0.53 12.01
CA GLU A 69 23.67 0.14 10.72
C GLU A 69 22.38 0.22 9.89
N TYR A 70 21.24 -0.25 10.43
CA TYR A 70 20.00 -0.35 9.68
C TYR A 70 18.85 0.43 10.29
N TYR A 71 17.94 0.86 9.42
CA TYR A 71 16.61 1.28 9.82
C TYR A 71 15.72 0.05 10.00
N ILE A 72 14.90 0.07 11.05
CA ILE A 72 13.84 -0.92 11.28
C ILE A 72 12.51 -0.21 11.08
N THR A 73 11.72 -0.69 10.14
CA THR A 73 10.39 -0.14 9.84
C THR A 73 9.33 -1.24 9.96
N PRO A 74 8.05 -0.92 10.09
CA PRO A 74 6.99 -1.88 9.76
C PRO A 74 7.19 -2.43 8.36
N GLY A 75 6.65 -3.62 8.07
CA GLY A 75 6.66 -4.16 6.72
C GLY A 75 6.00 -3.20 5.75
N LEU A 76 6.60 -3.02 4.56
CA LEU A 76 6.08 -2.10 3.56
C LEU A 76 4.73 -2.57 3.02
N ILE A 77 3.85 -1.62 2.74
CA ILE A 77 2.52 -1.83 2.15
C ILE A 77 2.50 -1.15 0.78
N ASP A 78 2.18 -1.92 -0.26
CA ASP A 78 1.96 -1.42 -1.61
C ASP A 78 0.48 -1.53 -1.94
N ILE A 79 -0.24 -0.41 -1.97
CA ILE A 79 -1.70 -0.43 -2.18
C ILE A 79 -2.12 -0.48 -3.65
N HIS A 80 -1.17 -0.54 -4.59
CA HIS A 80 -1.46 -0.57 -6.01
C HIS A 80 -0.47 -1.47 -6.76
N ALA A 81 -0.89 -2.70 -7.01
CA ALA A 81 -0.15 -3.71 -7.75
C ALA A 81 -1.11 -4.60 -8.57
N HIS A 82 -0.58 -5.45 -9.45
CA HIS A 82 -1.38 -6.34 -10.29
C HIS A 82 -0.83 -7.77 -10.27
N PHE A 83 -1.59 -8.71 -9.73
CA PHE A 83 -1.17 -10.09 -9.47
C PHE A 83 -2.08 -11.16 -10.08
N ASP A 84 -3.31 -10.82 -10.48
CA ASP A 84 -4.22 -11.84 -11.02
C ASP A 84 -3.75 -12.38 -12.37
N ALA A 85 -3.59 -13.70 -12.45
CA ALA A 85 -3.07 -14.39 -13.61
C ALA A 85 -4.11 -14.66 -14.72
N GLN A 86 -5.38 -14.33 -14.52
CA GLN A 86 -6.47 -14.71 -15.41
C GLN A 86 -6.98 -13.58 -16.30
N GLY A 87 -6.54 -12.37 -16.06
CA GLY A 87 -6.91 -11.19 -16.83
C GLY A 87 -5.92 -10.84 -17.92
N ALA A 88 -5.83 -9.56 -18.22
CA ALA A 88 -4.87 -9.01 -19.16
C ALA A 88 -3.41 -9.36 -18.78
N ASP A 89 -2.49 -9.12 -19.69
CA ASP A 89 -1.03 -9.36 -19.55
C ASP A 89 -0.33 -8.63 -18.39
N LEU A 90 -1.04 -8.33 -17.30
CA LEU A 90 -0.53 -7.53 -16.18
C LEU A 90 0.21 -8.35 -15.11
N ASN A 91 0.08 -9.64 -15.13
CA ASN A 91 0.34 -10.60 -14.08
C ASN A 91 1.76 -10.69 -13.57
N LEU A 92 1.92 -10.51 -12.28
CA LEU A 92 3.16 -10.78 -11.56
C LEU A 92 2.90 -11.72 -10.38
N ASN A 93 3.90 -12.55 -10.04
CA ASN A 93 3.86 -13.31 -8.80
C ASN A 93 4.17 -12.37 -7.63
N PRO A 94 3.30 -12.29 -6.58
CA PRO A 94 3.48 -11.37 -5.46
C PRO A 94 4.75 -11.65 -4.66
N ASP A 95 5.13 -12.91 -4.44
CA ASP A 95 6.30 -13.26 -3.64
C ASP A 95 7.61 -12.87 -4.33
N HIS A 96 7.66 -13.01 -5.63
CA HIS A 96 8.84 -12.63 -6.42
C HIS A 96 8.96 -11.12 -6.65
N ASN A 97 7.85 -10.39 -6.67
CA ASN A 97 7.85 -8.97 -7.06
C ASN A 97 7.56 -8.01 -5.91
N ALA A 98 6.82 -8.44 -4.88
CA ALA A 98 6.54 -7.65 -3.69
C ALA A 98 7.46 -8.04 -2.52
N LEU A 99 7.38 -9.28 -2.02
CA LEU A 99 8.06 -9.70 -0.79
C LEU A 99 9.59 -9.54 -0.86
N ARG A 100 10.22 -9.94 -1.97
CA ARG A 100 11.68 -9.77 -2.14
C ARG A 100 12.15 -8.30 -2.11
N ASN A 101 11.24 -7.34 -2.24
CA ASN A 101 11.51 -5.90 -2.21
C ASN A 101 11.06 -5.24 -0.89
N GLY A 102 10.79 -6.05 0.16
CA GLY A 102 10.39 -5.57 1.48
C GLY A 102 8.90 -5.28 1.63
N VAL A 103 8.09 -5.52 0.62
CA VAL A 103 6.63 -5.36 0.66
C VAL A 103 6.02 -6.61 1.29
N THR A 104 5.51 -6.49 2.50
CA THR A 104 4.89 -7.60 3.25
C THR A 104 3.39 -7.70 3.06
N THR A 105 2.76 -6.59 2.67
CA THR A 105 1.35 -6.53 2.29
C THR A 105 1.24 -5.79 0.96
N ALA A 106 0.58 -6.39 -0.01
CA ALA A 106 0.32 -5.78 -1.31
C ALA A 106 -1.16 -5.88 -1.66
N VAL A 107 -1.68 -4.86 -2.32
CA VAL A 107 -3.09 -4.81 -2.72
C VAL A 107 -3.19 -4.86 -4.24
N ASP A 108 -3.84 -5.87 -4.76
CA ASP A 108 -4.20 -5.93 -6.17
C ASP A 108 -5.22 -4.84 -6.49
N ALA A 109 -4.92 -3.98 -7.45
CA ALA A 109 -5.72 -2.81 -7.78
C ALA A 109 -6.80 -3.10 -8.84
N GLY A 110 -7.55 -4.17 -8.66
CA GLY A 110 -8.70 -4.50 -9.50
C GLY A 110 -8.34 -5.24 -10.78
N SER A 111 -7.31 -6.07 -10.77
CA SER A 111 -7.04 -6.99 -11.89
C SER A 111 -8.23 -7.93 -12.10
N SER A 112 -8.84 -8.41 -11.02
CA SER A 112 -10.08 -9.21 -11.05
C SER A 112 -11.32 -8.36 -10.83
N GLY A 113 -12.44 -8.82 -11.39
CA GLY A 113 -13.80 -8.36 -11.12
C GLY A 113 -14.62 -9.43 -10.41
N ALA A 114 -15.92 -9.17 -10.25
CA ALA A 114 -16.79 -10.07 -9.50
C ALA A 114 -16.91 -11.48 -10.11
N ASP A 115 -16.77 -11.62 -11.43
CA ASP A 115 -16.98 -12.89 -12.14
C ASP A 115 -15.78 -13.85 -12.02
N ASN A 116 -14.58 -13.34 -11.69
CA ASN A 116 -13.35 -14.15 -11.63
C ASN A 116 -12.59 -14.04 -10.30
N PHE A 117 -13.09 -13.29 -9.33
CA PHE A 117 -12.43 -13.08 -8.03
C PHE A 117 -12.16 -14.37 -7.27
N GLU A 118 -13.08 -15.35 -7.31
CA GLU A 118 -12.91 -16.64 -6.64
C GLU A 118 -11.65 -17.39 -7.13
N ASN A 119 -11.42 -17.34 -8.42
CA ASN A 119 -10.21 -17.93 -9.00
C ASN A 119 -8.95 -17.16 -8.59
N PHE A 120 -9.00 -15.84 -8.60
CA PHE A 120 -7.89 -15.00 -8.12
C PHE A 120 -7.57 -15.32 -6.66
N ARG A 121 -8.60 -15.39 -5.79
CA ARG A 121 -8.41 -15.77 -4.39
C ARG A 121 -7.70 -17.11 -4.27
N ARG A 122 -8.25 -18.14 -4.88
CA ARG A 122 -7.74 -19.52 -4.79
C ARG A 122 -6.33 -19.69 -5.37
N LEU A 123 -6.03 -19.04 -6.50
CA LEU A 123 -4.77 -19.25 -7.24
C LEU A 123 -3.64 -18.33 -6.83
N VAL A 124 -3.94 -17.18 -6.21
CA VAL A 124 -2.93 -16.17 -5.88
C VAL A 124 -2.99 -15.77 -4.41
N ILE A 125 -4.15 -15.32 -3.91
CA ILE A 125 -4.22 -14.77 -2.55
C ILE A 125 -3.91 -15.84 -1.49
N ASP A 126 -4.56 -17.00 -1.61
CA ASP A 126 -4.44 -18.08 -0.62
C ASP A 126 -3.09 -18.84 -0.74
N GLU A 127 -2.39 -18.75 -1.87
CA GLU A 127 -1.10 -19.41 -2.12
C GLU A 127 0.12 -18.51 -1.82
N ALA A 128 -0.05 -17.19 -1.76
CA ALA A 128 1.05 -16.26 -1.58
C ALA A 128 1.56 -16.23 -0.13
N ARG A 129 2.89 -16.07 0.03
CA ARG A 129 3.53 -15.72 1.32
C ARG A 129 3.37 -14.24 1.64
N THR A 130 3.41 -13.40 0.63
CA THR A 130 3.04 -11.99 0.73
C THR A 130 1.56 -11.92 1.13
N ARG A 131 1.22 -11.11 2.12
CA ARG A 131 -0.19 -10.83 2.39
C ARG A 131 -0.77 -10.07 1.21
N VAL A 132 -1.64 -10.72 0.43
CA VAL A 132 -2.31 -10.10 -0.72
C VAL A 132 -3.74 -9.74 -0.31
N LEU A 133 -4.09 -8.47 -0.50
CA LEU A 133 -5.45 -7.93 -0.43
C LEU A 133 -5.87 -7.48 -1.83
N ALA A 134 -7.13 -7.09 -2.02
CA ALA A 134 -7.60 -6.68 -3.33
C ALA A 134 -8.63 -5.55 -3.29
N PHE A 135 -8.57 -4.67 -4.26
CA PHE A 135 -9.74 -3.99 -4.80
C PHE A 135 -10.41 -4.90 -5.83
N VAL A 136 -11.73 -4.90 -5.89
CA VAL A 136 -12.47 -5.56 -6.97
C VAL A 136 -12.82 -4.53 -8.04
N ASN A 137 -12.56 -4.86 -9.30
CA ASN A 137 -12.96 -4.00 -10.40
C ASN A 137 -14.49 -3.92 -10.51
N ILE A 138 -15.02 -2.71 -10.75
CA ILE A 138 -16.46 -2.53 -11.03
C ILE A 138 -16.89 -3.26 -12.30
N VAL A 139 -15.96 -3.43 -13.25
CA VAL A 139 -16.13 -4.27 -14.44
C VAL A 139 -16.10 -5.73 -13.98
N ALA A 140 -17.19 -6.44 -14.17
CA ALA A 140 -17.36 -7.79 -13.60
C ALA A 140 -16.30 -8.80 -14.09
N ALA A 141 -15.82 -8.66 -15.32
CA ALA A 141 -14.74 -9.47 -15.88
C ALA A 141 -13.34 -9.08 -15.33
N GLY A 142 -13.18 -7.91 -14.72
CA GLY A 142 -11.89 -7.38 -14.29
C GLY A 142 -11.18 -6.53 -15.35
N MET A 143 -9.87 -6.37 -15.21
CA MET A 143 -9.04 -5.48 -16.03
C MET A 143 -8.55 -6.18 -17.30
N TYR A 144 -9.43 -6.26 -18.29
CA TYR A 144 -9.12 -6.89 -19.59
C TYR A 144 -8.75 -5.90 -20.70
N GLY A 145 -8.91 -4.61 -20.45
CA GLY A 145 -8.72 -3.56 -21.46
C GLY A 145 -9.82 -3.50 -22.54
N GLY A 146 -9.67 -2.55 -23.44
CA GLY A 146 -10.47 -2.46 -24.66
C GLY A 146 -11.99 -2.27 -24.43
N GLN A 147 -12.78 -3.02 -25.17
CA GLN A 147 -14.24 -2.87 -25.13
C GLN A 147 -14.88 -3.33 -23.84
N VAL A 148 -14.33 -4.33 -23.17
CA VAL A 148 -14.87 -4.91 -21.94
C VAL A 148 -14.92 -3.85 -20.81
N GLU A 149 -13.86 -3.07 -20.66
CA GLU A 149 -13.79 -2.01 -19.66
C GLU A 149 -14.61 -0.77 -20.03
N ASN A 150 -15.12 -0.70 -21.26
CA ASN A 150 -15.94 0.39 -21.77
C ASN A 150 -17.43 0.05 -21.90
N ASP A 151 -17.80 -1.20 -21.60
CA ASP A 151 -19.20 -1.64 -21.64
C ASP A 151 -19.88 -1.43 -20.28
N PRO A 152 -20.86 -0.50 -20.17
CA PRO A 152 -21.60 -0.28 -18.91
C PRO A 152 -22.32 -1.52 -18.39
N LYS A 153 -22.65 -2.49 -19.24
CA LYS A 153 -23.29 -3.75 -18.83
C LYS A 153 -22.37 -4.62 -17.96
N GLN A 154 -21.07 -4.45 -18.09
CA GLN A 154 -20.07 -5.11 -17.26
C GLN A 154 -19.95 -4.50 -15.85
N MET A 155 -20.44 -3.28 -15.65
CA MET A 155 -20.30 -2.49 -14.41
C MET A 155 -21.49 -2.74 -13.49
N ASN A 156 -21.57 -3.96 -12.92
CA ASN A 156 -22.70 -4.39 -12.13
C ASN A 156 -22.45 -4.15 -10.62
N VAL A 157 -23.15 -3.16 -10.07
CA VAL A 157 -23.05 -2.75 -8.67
C VAL A 157 -23.40 -3.88 -7.72
N GLU A 158 -24.48 -4.61 -7.99
CA GLU A 158 -24.99 -5.70 -7.14
C GLU A 158 -23.99 -6.86 -7.06
N LYS A 159 -23.40 -7.27 -8.20
CA LYS A 159 -22.34 -8.29 -8.23
C LYS A 159 -21.11 -7.85 -7.45
N ALA A 160 -20.66 -6.61 -7.65
CA ALA A 160 -19.50 -6.04 -6.93
C ALA A 160 -19.74 -6.02 -5.41
N VAL A 161 -20.92 -5.58 -4.96
CA VAL A 161 -21.29 -5.60 -3.54
C VAL A 161 -21.35 -7.02 -2.98
N ALA A 162 -21.92 -7.96 -3.72
CA ALA A 162 -22.04 -9.34 -3.30
C ALA A 162 -20.67 -9.99 -3.07
N ILE A 163 -19.72 -9.83 -4.01
CA ILE A 163 -18.40 -10.42 -3.89
C ILE A 163 -17.58 -9.77 -2.76
N VAL A 164 -17.68 -8.46 -2.55
CA VAL A 164 -17.07 -7.77 -1.41
C VAL A 164 -17.61 -8.32 -0.10
N ASN A 165 -18.93 -8.47 0.02
CA ASN A 165 -19.57 -9.00 1.24
C ASN A 165 -19.15 -10.44 1.55
N LYS A 166 -18.91 -11.25 0.52
CA LYS A 166 -18.47 -12.64 0.65
C LYS A 166 -17.00 -12.74 1.09
N HIS A 167 -16.13 -11.79 0.69
CA HIS A 167 -14.69 -11.87 0.87
C HIS A 167 -14.12 -10.65 1.62
N ARG A 168 -14.81 -10.20 2.67
CA ARG A 168 -14.39 -9.03 3.49
C ARG A 168 -13.06 -9.19 4.20
N ASP A 169 -12.56 -10.38 4.29
CA ASP A 169 -11.26 -10.70 4.89
C ASP A 169 -10.08 -10.28 3.99
N VAL A 170 -10.31 -10.16 2.68
CA VAL A 170 -9.27 -9.83 1.70
C VAL A 170 -9.64 -8.67 0.75
N ILE A 171 -10.93 -8.38 0.53
CA ILE A 171 -11.35 -7.26 -0.32
C ILE A 171 -11.43 -5.98 0.51
N VAL A 172 -10.67 -4.95 0.10
CA VAL A 172 -10.58 -3.66 0.79
C VAL A 172 -11.38 -2.55 0.11
N GLY A 173 -11.79 -2.72 -1.13
CA GLY A 173 -12.55 -1.70 -1.86
C GLY A 173 -12.90 -2.07 -3.30
N ILE A 174 -13.38 -1.06 -4.01
CA ILE A 174 -13.77 -1.15 -5.42
C ILE A 174 -12.78 -0.34 -6.27
N LYS A 175 -12.42 -0.86 -7.43
CA LYS A 175 -11.58 -0.18 -8.45
C LYS A 175 -12.39 0.19 -9.67
N THR A 176 -12.14 1.35 -10.23
CA THR A 176 -12.48 1.69 -11.63
C THR A 176 -11.26 2.24 -12.34
N ALA A 177 -11.08 1.83 -13.60
CA ALA A 177 -9.94 2.21 -14.42
C ALA A 177 -10.31 2.22 -15.92
N HIS A 178 -9.51 2.94 -16.72
CA HIS A 178 -9.44 2.90 -18.18
C HIS A 178 -10.73 3.22 -18.95
N TYR A 179 -11.81 3.62 -18.28
CA TYR A 179 -13.09 3.95 -18.91
C TYR A 179 -12.98 5.14 -19.87
N GLN A 180 -13.25 4.93 -21.15
CA GLN A 180 -13.04 5.91 -22.22
C GLN A 180 -14.26 6.78 -22.54
N PRO A 181 -15.54 6.32 -22.40
CA PRO A 181 -16.69 7.19 -22.65
C PRO A 181 -16.66 8.47 -21.82
N ALA A 182 -17.33 9.52 -22.33
CA ALA A 182 -17.31 10.86 -21.71
C ALA A 182 -18.35 11.06 -20.59
N ASP A 183 -19.03 9.97 -20.18
CA ASP A 183 -19.98 9.98 -19.06
C ASP A 183 -19.33 9.50 -17.74
N TRP A 184 -20.11 9.52 -16.67
CA TRP A 184 -19.66 9.18 -15.32
C TRP A 184 -19.97 7.73 -14.87
N THR A 185 -20.53 6.90 -15.76
CA THR A 185 -21.10 5.58 -15.42
C THR A 185 -20.10 4.71 -14.61
N ALA A 186 -18.86 4.61 -15.04
CA ALA A 186 -17.88 3.78 -14.36
C ALA A 186 -17.53 4.29 -12.97
N VAL A 187 -17.35 5.59 -12.82
CA VAL A 187 -17.04 6.23 -11.53
C VAL A 187 -18.23 6.12 -10.60
N ASP A 188 -19.43 6.50 -11.06
CA ASP A 188 -20.63 6.54 -10.22
C ASP A 188 -21.01 5.12 -9.76
N ASN A 189 -20.93 4.12 -10.63
CA ASN A 189 -21.20 2.74 -10.26
C ASN A 189 -20.15 2.19 -9.27
N ALA A 190 -18.87 2.51 -9.46
CA ALA A 190 -17.81 2.08 -8.55
C ALA A 190 -17.97 2.73 -7.16
N VAL A 191 -18.22 4.03 -7.11
CA VAL A 191 -18.46 4.76 -5.87
C VAL A 191 -19.72 4.24 -5.15
N LYS A 192 -20.81 4.00 -5.89
CA LYS A 192 -22.03 3.42 -5.35
C LYS A 192 -21.83 2.02 -4.80
N ALA A 193 -21.08 1.15 -5.51
CA ALA A 193 -20.74 -0.18 -5.01
C ALA A 193 -19.90 -0.11 -3.74
N ALA A 194 -18.91 0.79 -3.69
CA ALA A 194 -18.10 1.01 -2.50
C ALA A 194 -18.92 1.54 -1.32
N GLU A 195 -19.88 2.45 -1.55
CA GLU A 195 -20.78 2.94 -0.52
C GLU A 195 -21.66 1.82 0.06
N LEU A 196 -22.33 1.06 -0.80
CA LEU A 196 -23.22 -0.04 -0.39
C LEU A 196 -22.46 -1.16 0.34
N SER A 197 -21.22 -1.43 -0.06
CA SER A 197 -20.36 -2.42 0.59
C SER A 197 -19.60 -1.86 1.81
N LYS A 198 -19.75 -0.56 2.13
CA LYS A 198 -19.03 0.14 3.22
C LYS A 198 -17.52 0.02 3.10
N THR A 199 -17.01 0.21 1.89
CA THR A 199 -15.59 0.22 1.54
C THR A 199 -15.23 1.52 0.85
N VAL A 200 -13.96 1.67 0.42
CA VAL A 200 -13.48 2.80 -0.36
C VAL A 200 -13.46 2.48 -1.85
N CYS A 201 -13.45 3.54 -2.68
CA CYS A 201 -13.26 3.41 -4.12
C CYS A 201 -11.87 3.94 -4.50
N MET A 202 -11.11 3.17 -5.28
CA MET A 202 -9.90 3.65 -5.94
C MET A 202 -10.22 3.98 -7.41
N VAL A 203 -10.00 5.22 -7.80
CA VAL A 203 -10.35 5.74 -9.11
C VAL A 203 -9.09 6.08 -9.90
N ASP A 204 -8.90 5.40 -11.03
CA ASP A 204 -8.02 5.83 -12.12
C ASP A 204 -8.87 6.59 -13.15
N PHE A 205 -8.47 7.82 -13.46
CA PHE A 205 -9.30 8.73 -14.23
C PHE A 205 -8.51 9.56 -15.23
N HIS A 206 -9.00 9.57 -16.45
CA HIS A 206 -8.51 10.47 -17.48
C HIS A 206 -9.60 11.50 -17.84
N PRO A 207 -9.33 12.81 -17.70
CA PRO A 207 -10.31 13.85 -18.05
C PRO A 207 -10.63 13.81 -19.55
N LYS A 208 -11.88 14.13 -19.88
CA LYS A 208 -12.43 14.20 -21.24
C LYS A 208 -13.27 15.47 -21.36
N PRO A 209 -13.55 15.96 -22.59
CA PRO A 209 -14.58 16.97 -22.78
C PRO A 209 -15.90 16.52 -22.15
N GLY A 210 -16.51 17.36 -21.30
CA GLY A 210 -17.71 17.04 -20.53
C GLY A 210 -17.50 16.20 -19.26
N ARG A 211 -16.29 15.68 -19.03
CA ARG A 211 -15.91 14.91 -17.86
C ARG A 211 -14.62 15.46 -17.26
N GLY A 212 -14.75 16.57 -16.54
CA GLY A 212 -13.63 17.33 -15.99
C GLY A 212 -13.02 16.72 -14.74
N TYR A 213 -11.73 16.96 -14.50
CA TYR A 213 -11.01 16.44 -13.34
C TYR A 213 -11.50 17.07 -12.02
N SER A 214 -11.79 18.37 -12.01
CA SER A 214 -12.33 19.03 -10.82
C SER A 214 -13.71 18.48 -10.43
N ASP A 215 -14.54 18.12 -11.41
CA ASP A 215 -15.84 17.50 -11.13
C ASP A 215 -15.67 16.11 -10.49
N LEU A 216 -14.73 15.31 -11.01
CA LEU A 216 -14.40 14.00 -10.39
C LEU A 216 -14.20 14.17 -8.89
N ILE A 217 -13.19 14.93 -8.50
CA ILE A 217 -12.71 14.98 -7.11
C ILE A 217 -13.60 15.80 -6.17
N LEU A 218 -14.42 16.70 -6.71
CA LEU A 218 -15.33 17.53 -5.91
C LEU A 218 -16.76 17.00 -5.85
N LYS A 219 -17.22 16.25 -6.87
CA LYS A 219 -18.64 15.87 -6.98
C LYS A 219 -18.88 14.36 -7.01
N HIS A 220 -17.98 13.56 -7.62
CA HIS A 220 -18.18 12.12 -7.84
C HIS A 220 -17.46 11.24 -6.85
N MET A 221 -16.40 11.71 -6.18
CA MET A 221 -15.69 10.96 -5.14
C MET A 221 -16.14 11.37 -3.74
N ARG A 222 -16.10 10.42 -2.81
CA ARG A 222 -16.49 10.59 -1.39
C ARG A 222 -15.24 10.78 -0.51
N PRO A 223 -15.35 11.39 0.67
CA PRO A 223 -14.30 11.34 1.69
C PRO A 223 -13.82 9.90 1.94
N GLY A 224 -12.51 9.68 1.89
CA GLY A 224 -11.88 8.35 2.00
C GLY A 224 -11.66 7.63 0.67
N ASP A 225 -12.30 8.05 -0.42
CA ASP A 225 -12.00 7.50 -1.74
C ASP A 225 -10.62 7.95 -2.22
N ILE A 226 -9.97 7.11 -3.02
CA ILE A 226 -8.58 7.24 -3.43
C ILE A 226 -8.52 7.59 -4.92
N HIS A 227 -7.88 8.72 -5.25
CA HIS A 227 -7.48 9.01 -6.62
C HIS A 227 -6.04 8.57 -6.85
N THR A 228 -5.86 7.57 -7.71
CA THR A 228 -4.53 7.05 -8.07
C THR A 228 -3.94 7.71 -9.30
N HIS A 229 -2.68 7.42 -9.61
CA HIS A 229 -1.92 8.03 -10.71
C HIS A 229 -1.81 9.55 -10.60
N PHE A 230 -1.78 10.02 -9.37
CA PHE A 230 -1.87 11.44 -9.03
C PHE A 230 -0.78 12.30 -9.71
N TYR A 231 0.43 11.78 -9.90
CA TYR A 231 1.50 12.50 -10.60
C TYR A 231 1.56 12.20 -12.10
N GLY A 232 0.50 11.63 -12.65
CA GLY A 232 0.37 11.32 -14.06
C GLY A 232 0.26 12.56 -14.95
N ARG A 233 0.67 12.40 -16.19
CA ARG A 233 0.68 13.46 -17.22
C ARG A 233 -0.70 14.05 -17.52
N LEU A 234 -1.75 13.24 -17.37
CA LEU A 234 -3.12 13.60 -17.72
C LEU A 234 -3.90 14.21 -16.55
N THR A 235 -3.32 14.23 -15.36
CA THR A 235 -3.92 14.79 -14.16
C THR A 235 -3.58 16.29 -14.07
N PRO A 236 -4.57 17.21 -14.18
CA PRO A 236 -4.29 18.64 -14.18
C PRO A 236 -4.21 19.22 -12.77
N GLN A 237 -3.32 18.66 -11.92
CA GLN A 237 -3.14 19.11 -10.54
C GLN A 237 -2.39 20.43 -10.39
N LEU A 238 -1.67 20.85 -11.43
CA LEU A 238 -0.96 22.13 -11.48
C LEU A 238 -1.58 23.07 -12.51
N ASP A 239 -1.56 24.37 -12.24
CA ASP A 239 -1.88 25.40 -13.21
C ASP A 239 -0.69 25.70 -14.16
N ALA A 240 -0.90 26.63 -15.09
CA ALA A 240 0.14 27.05 -16.04
C ALA A 240 1.40 27.64 -15.36
N SER A 241 1.27 28.17 -14.15
CA SER A 241 2.35 28.70 -13.31
C SER A 241 2.98 27.63 -12.42
N LYS A 242 2.63 26.36 -12.61
CA LYS A 242 3.04 25.20 -11.81
C LYS A 242 2.60 25.28 -10.33
N LYS A 243 1.57 26.03 -10.01
CA LYS A 243 0.96 26.07 -8.68
C LYS A 243 -0.13 24.99 -8.57
N ILE A 244 -0.28 24.44 -7.37
CA ILE A 244 -1.36 23.49 -7.07
C ILE A 244 -2.70 24.17 -7.33
N GLN A 245 -3.55 23.50 -8.10
CA GLN A 245 -4.91 23.98 -8.39
C GLN A 245 -5.74 24.10 -7.10
N PRO A 246 -6.53 25.16 -6.92
CA PRO A 246 -7.35 25.36 -5.72
C PRO A 246 -8.27 24.18 -5.40
N TYR A 247 -8.86 23.56 -6.41
CA TYR A 247 -9.75 22.40 -6.23
C TYR A 247 -9.01 21.16 -5.66
N MET A 248 -7.70 21.05 -5.85
CA MET A 248 -6.90 19.97 -5.23
C MET A 248 -6.81 20.14 -3.71
N LEU A 249 -6.62 21.39 -3.26
CA LEU A 249 -6.59 21.70 -1.83
C LEU A 249 -7.96 21.48 -1.19
N GLU A 250 -9.03 21.84 -1.91
CA GLU A 250 -10.40 21.60 -1.48
C GLU A 250 -10.73 20.10 -1.39
N ALA A 251 -10.34 19.32 -2.41
CA ALA A 251 -10.53 17.87 -2.42
C ALA A 251 -9.83 17.21 -1.23
N ARG A 252 -8.57 17.58 -0.94
CA ARG A 252 -7.85 17.08 0.23
C ARG A 252 -8.56 17.45 1.53
N LYS A 253 -9.03 18.69 1.66
CA LYS A 253 -9.80 19.13 2.84
C LYS A 253 -11.10 18.35 3.01
N ARG A 254 -11.72 17.91 1.92
CA ARG A 254 -12.89 17.03 1.94
C ARG A 254 -12.54 15.58 2.33
N GLY A 255 -11.26 15.21 2.37
CA GLY A 255 -10.82 13.85 2.70
C GLY A 255 -10.61 12.93 1.49
N ILE A 256 -10.46 13.47 0.28
CA ILE A 256 -10.02 12.67 -0.87
C ILE A 256 -8.54 12.33 -0.68
N LEU A 257 -8.18 11.07 -0.87
CA LEU A 257 -6.82 10.56 -0.77
C LEU A 257 -6.15 10.50 -2.14
N PHE A 258 -4.86 10.81 -2.17
CA PHE A 258 -4.07 10.85 -3.40
C PHE A 258 -2.96 9.80 -3.36
N ASP A 259 -3.07 8.82 -4.25
CA ASP A 259 -2.14 7.71 -4.38
C ASP A 259 -1.19 7.92 -5.56
N VAL A 260 0.08 7.52 -5.39
CA VAL A 260 1.10 7.67 -6.43
C VAL A 260 0.79 6.81 -7.65
N GLY A 261 0.52 5.51 -7.46
CA GLY A 261 0.29 4.59 -8.57
C GLY A 261 1.35 4.75 -9.67
N HIS A 262 2.63 4.52 -9.36
CA HIS A 262 3.75 4.94 -10.20
C HIS A 262 3.69 4.43 -11.66
N GLY A 263 3.40 3.14 -11.85
CA GLY A 263 3.28 2.49 -13.17
C GLY A 263 4.46 2.72 -14.10
N SER A 264 4.20 2.51 -15.39
CA SER A 264 5.18 2.77 -16.46
C SER A 264 5.11 4.21 -17.00
N GLY A 265 3.98 4.90 -16.84
CA GLY A 265 3.74 6.23 -17.39
C GLY A 265 3.02 7.23 -16.49
N SER A 266 2.72 6.84 -15.25
CA SER A 266 1.86 7.62 -14.35
C SER A 266 2.63 8.45 -13.31
N PHE A 267 3.95 8.52 -13.42
CA PHE A 267 4.79 9.38 -12.58
C PHE A 267 5.68 10.29 -13.43
N TRP A 268 5.53 11.61 -13.25
CA TRP A 268 6.30 12.62 -13.96
C TRP A 268 6.97 13.60 -12.99
N PHE A 269 8.30 13.67 -12.99
CA PHE A 269 9.05 14.60 -12.14
C PHE A 269 8.64 16.06 -12.32
N ARG A 270 8.35 16.47 -13.55
CA ARG A 270 7.89 17.85 -13.84
C ARG A 270 6.57 18.21 -13.15
N ILE A 271 5.85 17.21 -12.62
CA ILE A 271 4.60 17.36 -11.89
C ILE A 271 4.86 17.13 -10.39
N ALA A 272 5.53 16.05 -10.04
CA ALA A 272 5.78 15.68 -8.65
C ALA A 272 6.66 16.71 -7.91
N VAL A 273 7.72 17.18 -8.55
CA VAL A 273 8.66 18.13 -7.92
C VAL A 273 7.97 19.43 -7.48
N PRO A 274 7.27 20.18 -8.36
CA PRO A 274 6.62 21.42 -7.92
C PRO A 274 5.46 21.16 -6.94
N ALA A 275 4.77 20.01 -7.02
CA ALA A 275 3.73 19.67 -6.05
C ALA A 275 4.32 19.46 -4.64
N ILE A 276 5.39 18.68 -4.53
CA ILE A 276 6.07 18.39 -3.27
C ILE A 276 6.69 19.65 -2.68
N GLN A 277 7.32 20.48 -3.50
CA GLN A 277 7.90 21.76 -3.06
C GLN A 277 6.84 22.71 -2.47
N GLN A 278 5.59 22.59 -2.88
CA GLN A 278 4.45 23.34 -2.32
C GLN A 278 3.80 22.64 -1.13
N GLY A 279 4.36 21.52 -0.64
CA GLY A 279 3.82 20.75 0.49
C GLY A 279 2.63 19.86 0.12
N PHE A 280 2.30 19.72 -1.17
CA PHE A 280 1.23 18.82 -1.60
C PHE A 280 1.80 17.40 -1.80
N LEU A 281 2.01 16.70 -0.69
CA LEU A 281 2.55 15.35 -0.66
C LEU A 281 1.46 14.32 -1.02
N PRO A 282 1.82 13.13 -1.56
CA PRO A 282 0.85 12.04 -1.72
C PRO A 282 0.39 11.53 -0.36
N ASP A 283 -0.78 10.91 -0.29
CA ASP A 283 -1.23 10.21 0.92
C ASP A 283 -0.63 8.82 1.00
N THR A 284 -0.47 8.13 -0.14
CA THR A 284 0.16 6.81 -0.25
C THR A 284 1.21 6.78 -1.36
N ILE A 285 2.27 6.01 -1.12
CA ILE A 285 3.30 5.72 -2.11
C ILE A 285 3.12 4.26 -2.54
N SER A 286 2.75 4.06 -3.80
CA SER A 286 2.48 2.77 -4.39
C SER A 286 3.14 2.61 -5.75
N THR A 287 3.21 1.38 -6.24
CA THR A 287 4.02 1.09 -7.43
C THR A 287 3.23 1.02 -8.72
N ASP A 288 1.98 0.59 -8.70
CA ASP A 288 1.31 0.09 -9.89
C ASP A 288 2.20 -0.92 -10.63
N ILE A 289 2.76 -1.88 -9.85
CA ILE A 289 3.66 -2.87 -10.41
C ILE A 289 2.87 -3.88 -11.23
N HIS A 290 3.24 -4.00 -12.48
CA HIS A 290 2.71 -4.94 -13.45
C HIS A 290 3.79 -5.31 -14.47
N LYS A 291 3.53 -6.24 -15.36
CA LYS A 291 4.51 -6.79 -16.31
C LYS A 291 5.27 -5.72 -17.11
N SER A 292 4.62 -4.69 -17.60
CA SER A 292 5.31 -3.62 -18.35
C SER A 292 6.01 -2.59 -17.45
N SER A 293 5.58 -2.38 -16.19
CA SER A 293 6.25 -1.45 -15.29
C SER A 293 7.49 -2.01 -14.61
N ILE A 294 7.61 -3.34 -14.48
CA ILE A 294 8.75 -3.98 -13.83
C ILE A 294 10.05 -3.87 -14.64
N MET A 295 9.95 -3.77 -15.96
CA MET A 295 11.11 -3.71 -16.86
C MET A 295 11.66 -2.30 -17.05
N LEU A 296 10.79 -1.33 -17.12
CA LEU A 296 11.08 0.10 -17.39
C LEU A 296 10.25 0.89 -16.38
N PRO A 297 10.63 1.67 -15.75
CA PRO A 297 11.38 2.51 -14.92
C PRO A 297 11.68 1.94 -13.53
N ARG A 298 11.77 0.65 -13.36
CA ARG A 298 12.01 -0.04 -12.08
C ARG A 298 11.05 0.46 -10.99
N ALA A 299 9.80 0.08 -11.09
CA ALA A 299 8.75 0.53 -10.17
C ALA A 299 8.61 -0.40 -8.93
N THR A 300 9.69 -0.97 -8.41
CA THR A 300 9.61 -1.60 -7.08
C THR A 300 9.38 -0.54 -6.01
N LEU A 301 8.67 -0.87 -4.94
CA LEU A 301 8.29 0.12 -3.94
C LEU A 301 9.49 0.87 -3.36
N THR A 302 10.59 0.19 -3.06
CA THR A 302 11.81 0.82 -2.56
C THR A 302 12.45 1.79 -3.57
N ASN A 303 12.37 1.52 -4.88
CA ASN A 303 12.80 2.48 -5.90
C ASN A 303 11.88 3.70 -5.97
N VAL A 304 10.56 3.49 -5.87
CA VAL A 304 9.59 4.60 -5.84
C VAL A 304 9.83 5.46 -4.61
N MET A 305 9.99 4.85 -3.43
CA MET A 305 10.33 5.55 -2.18
C MET A 305 11.61 6.40 -2.35
N SER A 306 12.66 5.85 -2.96
CA SER A 306 13.91 6.56 -3.22
C SER A 306 13.72 7.79 -4.11
N LYS A 307 12.80 7.76 -5.08
CA LYS A 307 12.47 8.95 -5.89
C LYS A 307 11.93 10.08 -5.02
N PHE A 308 11.03 9.76 -4.08
CA PHE A 308 10.45 10.75 -3.18
C PHE A 308 11.47 11.36 -2.21
N LEU A 309 12.42 10.55 -1.70
CA LEU A 309 13.55 11.07 -0.93
C LEU A 309 14.38 12.06 -1.76
N ASN A 310 14.69 11.73 -3.02
CA ASN A 310 15.49 12.57 -3.90
C ASN A 310 14.82 13.90 -4.31
N ILE A 311 13.49 13.98 -4.21
CA ILE A 311 12.74 15.20 -4.55
C ILE A 311 12.27 15.99 -3.32
N GLY A 312 12.75 15.63 -2.12
CA GLY A 312 12.65 16.44 -0.92
C GLY A 312 11.70 15.97 0.17
N MET A 313 11.12 14.77 0.09
CA MET A 313 10.41 14.18 1.23
C MET A 313 11.41 13.64 2.26
N THR A 314 11.07 13.72 3.54
CA THR A 314 11.89 13.10 4.60
C THR A 314 11.69 11.58 4.62
N LEU A 315 12.64 10.84 5.23
CA LEU A 315 12.54 9.40 5.37
C LEU A 315 11.27 9.00 6.15
N GLU A 316 10.95 9.71 7.22
CA GLU A 316 9.74 9.48 8.02
C GLU A 316 8.47 9.65 7.20
N GLN A 317 8.40 10.71 6.38
CA GLN A 317 7.27 10.96 5.49
C GLN A 317 7.08 9.84 4.46
N VAL A 318 8.19 9.33 3.91
CA VAL A 318 8.16 8.24 2.94
C VAL A 318 7.74 6.93 3.60
N ILE A 319 8.31 6.59 4.78
CA ILE A 319 7.94 5.39 5.54
C ILE A 319 6.46 5.46 5.96
N GLU A 320 5.98 6.59 6.48
CA GLU A 320 4.57 6.76 6.86
C GLU A 320 3.62 6.42 5.72
N ARG A 321 3.94 6.87 4.50
CA ARG A 321 3.10 6.69 3.30
C ARG A 321 3.26 5.34 2.61
N SER A 322 4.18 4.54 3.10
CA SER A 322 4.41 3.17 2.62
C SER A 322 4.15 2.12 3.70
N THR A 323 3.59 2.51 4.88
CA THR A 323 3.34 1.58 5.99
C THR A 323 2.04 1.86 6.75
N LEU A 324 1.67 3.12 6.99
CA LEU A 324 0.55 3.51 7.85
C LEU A 324 -0.63 4.09 7.08
N LYS A 325 -0.36 4.87 6.04
CA LYS A 325 -1.37 5.58 5.22
C LYS A 325 -2.00 4.67 4.20
#